data_0f6287bb884646926964c259c38b200c
#
_entry.id   0f6287bb884646926964c259c38b200c
#
_cell.length_a   1.000
_cell.length_b   1.000
_cell.length_c   1.000
_cell.angle_alpha   90.00
_cell.angle_beta   90.00
_cell.angle_gamma   90.00
#
_symmetry.space_group_name_H-M   'P 1'
#
loop_
_entity.id
_entity.type
_entity.pdbx_description
1 polymer ?
#
loop_
_entity_poly.entity_id
_entity_poly.type
_entity_poly.pdbx_seq_one_letter_code
_entity_poly.pdbx_strand_id
1 'polypeptide(L)'
;MSPLLEIGLWAAVAFGLGLALWFYKKPPPPRRSLPSSVRISRVRVDSGPLPRLSQFGDDPDVTMIQASSPLFTGGEGVVDLTDFEELRRSRVQLIYEEQAEPDEPTAPSARILMTARGQSDRGRTRSQNEDRLLVAPERSVFVVADGMGGHAGGQIASELAVQTVASAYERRDFQGVVESELAIPRRARDLACAVQMANHAVHERACTTPGLHEMGTTLLVAKFSPRKQRVYIGHVGDSRCYRVRGMGVRQLTTDHNLGSVGVVGPTAGRLVRALGLEPSVVIDLIIDRPLPDDVYCLCSDGLTKMLSDEEIGAIVGAHHDLDAAVRSLIQLANERGGRDNVTVVLVRVVESVRQRASA
;
A
#
# COMPACT_ATOMS: atom_id res chain seq x y z
N MET A 1 46.93 4.37 -43.40
CA MET A 1 45.48 4.56 -43.24
C MET A 1 45.04 5.51 -44.33
N SER A 2 43.99 5.21 -45.08
CA SER A 2 43.55 6.06 -46.19
C SER A 2 42.77 7.27 -45.66
N PRO A 3 42.92 8.46 -46.27
CA PRO A 3 42.28 9.68 -45.83
C PRO A 3 40.73 9.59 -45.79
N LEU A 4 40.11 8.61 -46.46
CA LEU A 4 38.69 8.35 -46.47
C LEU A 4 38.18 7.73 -45.15
N LEU A 5 39.04 7.02 -44.42
CA LEU A 5 38.67 6.43 -43.10
C LEU A 5 38.66 7.47 -41.99
N GLU A 6 39.50 8.51 -42.04
CA GLU A 6 39.50 9.61 -41.08
C GLU A 6 38.27 10.51 -41.25
N ILE A 7 37.85 10.78 -42.49
CA ILE A 7 36.64 11.61 -42.77
C ILE A 7 35.38 10.90 -42.24
N GLY A 8 35.30 9.56 -42.40
CA GLY A 8 34.17 8.78 -41.88
C GLY A 8 34.07 8.79 -40.34
N LEU A 9 35.24 8.75 -39.66
CA LEU A 9 35.28 8.75 -38.19
C LEU A 9 34.87 10.11 -37.61
N TRP A 10 35.30 11.21 -38.21
CA TRP A 10 34.92 12.56 -37.78
C TRP A 10 33.46 12.88 -38.07
N ALA A 11 32.90 12.37 -39.16
CA ALA A 11 31.48 12.50 -39.47
C ALA A 11 30.61 11.76 -38.47
N ALA A 12 31.00 10.56 -38.02
CA ALA A 12 30.27 9.78 -37.01
C ALA A 12 30.30 10.45 -35.63
N VAL A 13 31.45 11.02 -35.23
CA VAL A 13 31.61 11.74 -33.97
C VAL A 13 30.77 13.05 -34.00
N ALA A 14 30.77 13.80 -35.11
CA ALA A 14 29.98 15.02 -35.24
C ALA A 14 28.48 14.73 -35.23
N PHE A 15 28.03 13.60 -35.83
CA PHE A 15 26.63 13.18 -35.80
C PHE A 15 26.19 12.73 -34.38
N GLY A 16 27.04 12.00 -33.68
CA GLY A 16 26.80 11.58 -32.30
C GLY A 16 26.74 12.76 -31.35
N LEU A 17 27.61 13.75 -31.45
CA LEU A 17 27.57 14.98 -30.66
C LEU A 17 26.36 15.85 -31.00
N GLY A 18 25.97 15.92 -32.27
CA GLY A 18 24.75 16.63 -32.71
C GLY A 18 23.48 16.03 -32.11
N LEU A 19 23.38 14.70 -32.10
CA LEU A 19 22.25 13.99 -31.45
C LEU A 19 22.21 14.21 -29.94
N ALA A 20 23.37 14.12 -29.26
CA ALA A 20 23.44 14.36 -27.82
C ALA A 20 23.05 15.77 -27.44
N LEU A 21 23.50 16.78 -28.22
CA LEU A 21 23.13 18.19 -28.02
C LEU A 21 21.65 18.45 -28.37
N TRP A 22 21.06 17.72 -29.32
CA TRP A 22 19.64 17.82 -29.64
C TRP A 22 18.75 17.27 -28.52
N PHE A 23 19.14 16.15 -27.89
CA PHE A 23 18.45 15.61 -26.71
C PHE A 23 18.62 16.50 -25.49
N TYR A 24 19.79 17.15 -25.31
CA TYR A 24 20.06 18.06 -24.19
C TYR A 24 19.31 19.40 -24.30
N LYS A 25 19.03 19.88 -25.53
CA LYS A 25 18.33 21.14 -25.79
C LYS A 25 16.81 20.98 -25.93
N LYS A 26 16.27 19.77 -25.90
CA LYS A 26 14.82 19.59 -25.90
C LYS A 26 14.28 20.11 -24.57
N PRO A 27 13.44 21.14 -24.56
CA PRO A 27 12.77 21.53 -23.31
C PRO A 27 11.98 20.31 -22.81
N PRO A 28 11.95 20.10 -21.49
CA PRO A 28 11.11 19.06 -20.94
C PRO A 28 9.67 19.26 -21.47
N PRO A 29 8.96 18.17 -21.77
CA PRO A 29 7.58 18.27 -22.21
C PRO A 29 6.82 19.09 -21.17
N PRO A 30 5.88 19.96 -21.61
CA PRO A 30 5.10 20.75 -20.68
C PRO A 30 4.50 19.80 -19.66
N ARG A 31 4.73 20.06 -18.37
CA ARG A 31 4.07 19.32 -17.29
C ARG A 31 2.57 19.46 -17.56
N ARG A 32 1.94 18.41 -18.05
CA ARG A 32 0.49 18.34 -18.11
C ARG A 32 0.04 18.52 -16.67
N SER A 33 -0.74 19.55 -16.43
CA SER A 33 -1.44 19.72 -15.16
C SER A 33 -2.16 18.42 -14.90
N LEU A 34 -1.77 17.72 -13.85
CA LEU A 34 -2.50 16.57 -13.34
C LEU A 34 -3.97 17.01 -13.23
N PRO A 35 -4.93 16.20 -13.70
CA PRO A 35 -6.33 16.47 -13.41
C PRO A 35 -6.42 16.68 -11.91
N SER A 36 -7.09 17.75 -11.51
CA SER A 36 -7.24 18.16 -10.13
C SER A 36 -7.58 16.94 -9.30
N SER A 37 -6.62 16.52 -8.45
CA SER A 37 -6.85 15.45 -7.48
C SER A 37 -8.11 15.81 -6.72
N VAL A 38 -9.14 14.98 -6.87
CA VAL A 38 -10.39 15.16 -6.13
C VAL A 38 -10.04 14.89 -4.67
N ARG A 39 -9.78 15.94 -3.91
CA ARG A 39 -9.56 15.87 -2.47
C ARG A 39 -10.90 15.63 -1.83
N ILE A 40 -11.15 14.39 -1.43
CA ILE A 40 -12.24 14.10 -0.51
C ILE A 40 -11.72 14.46 0.88
N SER A 41 -12.07 15.63 1.35
CA SER A 41 -11.57 16.12 2.63
C SER A 41 -12.14 15.37 3.84
N ARG A 42 -13.23 14.61 3.69
CA ARG A 42 -13.85 13.86 4.80
C ARG A 42 -14.70 12.71 4.30
N VAL A 43 -14.43 11.53 4.81
CA VAL A 43 -15.30 10.38 4.71
C VAL A 43 -15.75 10.05 6.13
N ARG A 44 -17.05 9.99 6.37
CA ARG A 44 -17.62 9.61 7.66
C ARG A 44 -17.74 8.09 7.70
N VAL A 45 -17.22 7.47 8.76
CA VAL A 45 -17.46 6.05 9.05
C VAL A 45 -18.49 6.01 10.18
N ASP A 46 -19.74 5.73 9.87
CA ASP A 46 -20.76 5.48 10.89
C ASP A 46 -20.74 3.99 11.27
N SER A 47 -20.56 3.73 12.56
CA SER A 47 -20.86 2.41 13.11
C SER A 47 -22.36 2.33 13.39
N GLY A 48 -22.99 1.22 13.07
CA GLY A 48 -24.35 0.94 13.51
C GLY A 48 -24.49 1.08 15.02
N PRO A 49 -25.72 1.19 15.55
CA PRO A 49 -25.94 1.37 16.97
C PRO A 49 -25.26 0.24 17.75
N LEU A 50 -24.43 0.63 18.72
CA LEU A 50 -23.88 -0.31 19.70
C LEU A 50 -25.04 -1.10 20.32
N PRO A 51 -24.90 -2.41 20.55
CA PRO A 51 -25.85 -3.17 21.34
C PRO A 51 -26.00 -2.48 22.69
N ARG A 52 -27.25 -2.26 23.11
CA ARG A 52 -27.55 -1.62 24.42
C ARG A 52 -26.89 -2.46 25.52
N LEU A 53 -26.24 -1.79 26.46
CA LEU A 53 -25.59 -2.39 27.64
C LEU A 53 -26.51 -3.34 28.48
N SER A 54 -27.80 -3.35 28.24
CA SER A 54 -28.76 -4.21 28.91
C SER A 54 -28.81 -5.67 28.41
N GLN A 55 -27.96 -6.06 27.45
CA GLN A 55 -27.91 -7.45 26.94
C GLN A 55 -26.77 -8.28 27.53
N PHE A 56 -25.89 -7.68 28.29
CA PHE A 56 -24.87 -8.42 29.05
C PHE A 56 -25.38 -8.58 30.45
N GLY A 57 -25.84 -9.79 30.81
CA GLY A 57 -26.20 -10.14 32.17
C GLY A 57 -25.00 -9.93 33.11
N ASP A 58 -25.27 -9.81 34.41
CA ASP A 58 -24.30 -9.64 35.48
C ASP A 58 -23.27 -10.77 35.49
N ASP A 59 -22.18 -10.60 34.71
CA ASP A 59 -21.01 -11.45 34.76
C ASP A 59 -20.00 -10.77 35.71
N PRO A 60 -19.71 -11.35 36.87
CA PRO A 60 -18.84 -10.74 37.88
C PRO A 60 -17.38 -10.62 37.45
N ASP A 61 -16.97 -11.19 36.32
CA ASP A 61 -15.62 -11.14 35.81
C ASP A 61 -15.35 -10.00 34.81
N VAL A 62 -16.34 -9.15 34.53
CA VAL A 62 -16.12 -7.95 33.73
C VAL A 62 -15.57 -6.83 34.61
N THR A 63 -14.29 -6.83 34.82
CA THR A 63 -13.60 -5.71 35.46
C THR A 63 -13.67 -4.50 34.53
N MET A 64 -14.41 -3.49 34.93
CA MET A 64 -14.44 -2.18 34.27
C MET A 64 -13.00 -1.63 34.27
N ILE A 65 -12.33 -1.67 33.15
CA ILE A 65 -11.02 -1.03 32.98
C ILE A 65 -11.26 0.47 32.91
N GLN A 66 -10.97 1.17 34.00
CA GLN A 66 -10.87 2.62 33.98
C GLN A 66 -9.70 2.99 33.04
N ALA A 67 -10.04 3.62 31.93
CA ALA A 67 -9.07 4.16 31.00
C ALA A 67 -8.32 5.33 31.68
N SER A 68 -7.14 5.07 32.21
CA SER A 68 -6.19 6.10 32.60
C SER A 68 -5.29 6.42 31.41
N SER A 69 -5.83 7.18 30.45
CA SER A 69 -5.02 7.81 29.40
C SER A 69 -4.37 9.07 29.97
N PRO A 70 -3.09 9.37 29.65
CA PRO A 70 -2.42 10.58 30.14
C PRO A 70 -3.04 11.89 29.63
N LEU A 71 -4.05 11.86 28.79
CA LEU A 71 -4.86 13.01 28.37
C LEU A 71 -5.96 13.38 29.41
N PHE A 72 -6.14 12.59 30.48
CA PHE A 72 -7.14 12.81 31.52
C PHE A 72 -6.52 13.15 32.88
N THR A 73 -5.58 14.09 32.92
CA THR A 73 -5.15 14.68 34.20
C THR A 73 -5.96 15.95 34.46
N GLY A 74 -6.97 15.82 35.30
CA GLY A 74 -7.58 16.89 36.09
C GLY A 74 -8.77 17.60 35.46
N GLY A 75 -9.92 17.23 35.94
CA GLY A 75 -11.18 17.96 35.77
C GLY A 75 -12.36 16.97 35.60
N GLU A 76 -13.42 17.17 36.34
CA GLU A 76 -14.71 16.57 36.07
C GLU A 76 -15.18 17.00 34.67
N GLY A 77 -14.58 16.40 33.63
CA GLY A 77 -14.91 16.67 32.23
C GLY A 77 -15.96 15.69 31.78
N VAL A 78 -17.11 16.20 31.43
CA VAL A 78 -18.06 15.52 30.56
C VAL A 78 -17.26 15.09 29.32
N VAL A 79 -17.09 13.77 29.12
CA VAL A 79 -16.49 13.23 27.89
C VAL A 79 -17.36 13.70 26.75
N ASP A 80 -16.86 14.62 25.95
CA ASP A 80 -17.58 15.12 24.79
C ASP A 80 -17.73 13.97 23.79
N LEU A 81 -18.96 13.52 23.57
CA LEU A 81 -19.27 12.44 22.63
C LEU A 81 -18.85 12.76 21.20
N THR A 82 -18.54 14.04 20.90
CA THR A 82 -17.96 14.45 19.60
C THR A 82 -16.57 13.90 19.39
N ASP A 83 -15.76 13.67 20.44
CA ASP A 83 -14.44 13.04 20.30
C ASP A 83 -14.55 11.58 19.84
N PHE A 84 -15.58 10.86 20.29
CA PHE A 84 -15.84 9.50 19.82
C PHE A 84 -16.29 9.44 18.35
N GLU A 85 -16.94 10.47 17.83
CA GLU A 85 -17.29 10.58 16.42
C GLU A 85 -16.08 10.88 15.54
N GLU A 86 -15.09 11.67 16.02
CA GLU A 86 -13.85 11.90 15.29
C GLU A 86 -12.98 10.64 15.17
N LEU A 87 -12.94 9.80 16.21
CA LEU A 87 -12.21 8.53 16.22
C LEU A 87 -12.69 7.52 15.16
N ARG A 88 -13.93 7.70 14.66
CA ARG A 88 -14.57 6.82 13.67
C ARG A 88 -14.53 7.35 12.24
N ARG A 89 -13.91 8.50 12.00
CA ARG A 89 -13.84 9.12 10.68
C ARG A 89 -12.63 8.63 9.92
N SER A 90 -12.83 7.78 8.93
CA SER A 90 -11.79 7.47 7.95
C SER A 90 -11.65 8.63 6.97
N ARG A 91 -10.47 9.24 6.93
CA ARG A 91 -10.10 10.18 5.89
C ARG A 91 -9.51 9.39 4.73
N VAL A 92 -10.05 9.61 3.53
CA VAL A 92 -9.61 8.91 2.32
C VAL A 92 -9.23 9.92 1.27
N GLN A 93 -8.05 9.73 0.68
CA GLN A 93 -7.64 10.37 -0.54
C GLN A 93 -7.86 9.39 -1.70
N LEU A 94 -8.85 9.65 -2.55
CA LEU A 94 -9.17 8.79 -3.69
C LEU A 94 -8.36 9.20 -4.92
N ILE A 95 -7.66 8.24 -5.53
CA ILE A 95 -6.80 8.43 -6.69
C ILE A 95 -7.24 7.44 -7.77
N TYR A 96 -7.61 7.97 -8.94
CA TYR A 96 -7.87 7.14 -10.13
C TYR A 96 -6.65 7.16 -11.03
N GLU A 97 -6.19 5.98 -11.40
CA GLU A 97 -5.19 5.83 -12.45
C GLU A 97 -5.79 6.10 -13.82
N GLU A 98 -4.96 6.57 -14.76
CA GLU A 98 -5.40 7.11 -16.07
C GLU A 98 -6.37 6.22 -16.87
N GLN A 99 -6.35 4.91 -16.63
CA GLN A 99 -7.20 3.94 -17.34
C GLN A 99 -8.36 3.41 -16.48
N ALA A 100 -8.47 3.88 -15.24
CA ALA A 100 -9.51 3.48 -14.32
C ALA A 100 -10.61 4.54 -14.29
N GLU A 101 -11.57 4.45 -15.17
CA GLU A 101 -12.76 5.31 -15.11
C GLU A 101 -13.60 5.03 -13.88
N PRO A 102 -14.34 6.03 -13.36
CA PRO A 102 -15.22 5.87 -12.20
C PRO A 102 -16.27 4.77 -12.37
N ASP A 103 -16.78 4.62 -13.58
CA ASP A 103 -17.82 3.65 -13.88
C ASP A 103 -17.27 2.23 -13.98
N GLU A 104 -17.82 1.35 -13.16
CA GLU A 104 -17.50 -0.06 -13.21
C GLU A 104 -18.14 -0.70 -14.47
N PRO A 105 -17.39 -1.49 -15.27
CA PRO A 105 -17.95 -2.19 -16.41
C PRO A 105 -19.14 -3.05 -16.00
N THR A 106 -20.28 -2.87 -16.64
CA THR A 106 -21.51 -3.63 -16.37
C THR A 106 -21.66 -4.87 -17.27
N ALA A 107 -20.85 -4.98 -18.33
CA ALA A 107 -20.88 -6.09 -19.25
C ALA A 107 -20.30 -7.38 -18.63
N PRO A 108 -20.73 -8.57 -19.05
CA PRO A 108 -20.13 -9.85 -18.69
C PRO A 108 -18.76 -9.99 -19.38
N SER A 109 -17.81 -9.18 -18.97
CA SER A 109 -16.44 -9.22 -19.45
C SER A 109 -15.67 -10.41 -18.87
N ALA A 110 -14.63 -10.85 -19.57
CA ALA A 110 -13.74 -11.91 -19.09
C ALA A 110 -13.29 -11.59 -17.67
N ARG A 111 -13.32 -12.58 -16.79
CA ARG A 111 -12.78 -12.43 -15.42
C ARG A 111 -11.27 -12.41 -15.52
N ILE A 112 -10.64 -11.47 -14.84
CA ILE A 112 -9.20 -11.57 -14.63
C ILE A 112 -8.94 -12.66 -13.57
N LEU A 113 -7.96 -13.50 -13.82
CA LEU A 113 -7.41 -14.44 -12.85
C LEU A 113 -6.08 -13.90 -12.35
N MET A 114 -5.62 -14.36 -11.21
CA MET A 114 -4.36 -13.92 -10.63
C MET A 114 -3.58 -15.12 -10.11
N THR A 115 -2.27 -15.08 -10.32
CA THR A 115 -1.31 -15.90 -9.62
C THR A 115 -0.46 -14.98 -8.74
N ALA A 116 -0.10 -15.41 -7.56
CA ALA A 116 0.67 -14.58 -6.65
C ALA A 116 1.71 -15.39 -5.88
N ARG A 117 2.81 -14.74 -5.55
CA ARG A 117 3.86 -15.23 -4.67
C ARG A 117 4.35 -14.10 -3.78
N GLY A 118 4.76 -14.45 -2.57
CA GLY A 118 5.32 -13.49 -1.63
C GLY A 118 6.33 -14.14 -0.72
N GLN A 119 7.31 -13.37 -0.33
CA GLN A 119 8.34 -13.78 0.62
C GLN A 119 8.78 -12.57 1.42
N SER A 120 9.13 -12.82 2.68
CA SER A 120 9.76 -11.85 3.57
C SER A 120 11.08 -12.40 4.06
N ASP A 121 12.10 -11.56 4.11
CA ASP A 121 13.43 -11.89 4.59
C ASP A 121 13.88 -10.85 5.62
N ARG A 122 14.58 -11.29 6.64
CA ARG A 122 15.06 -10.41 7.72
C ARG A 122 16.10 -9.38 7.26
N GLY A 123 16.72 -9.59 6.12
CA GLY A 123 17.89 -8.83 5.71
C GLY A 123 19.17 -9.33 6.38
N ARG A 124 20.25 -8.55 6.26
CA ARG A 124 21.56 -8.89 6.79
C ARG A 124 21.90 -8.17 8.09
N THR A 125 21.24 -7.05 8.37
CA THR A 125 21.58 -6.13 9.45
C THR A 125 20.64 -6.25 10.64
N ARG A 126 19.35 -6.50 10.40
CA ARG A 126 18.33 -6.56 11.45
C ARG A 126 18.42 -7.87 12.24
N SER A 127 18.15 -7.82 13.55
CA SER A 127 18.08 -8.99 14.42
C SER A 127 16.76 -9.75 14.29
N GLN A 128 15.67 -9.03 13.98
CA GLN A 128 14.32 -9.56 13.85
C GLN A 128 13.69 -9.14 12.52
N ASN A 129 12.66 -9.85 12.10
CA ASN A 129 11.84 -9.47 10.96
C ASN A 129 10.52 -8.90 11.47
N GLU A 130 10.36 -7.58 11.33
CA GLU A 130 9.18 -6.84 11.74
C GLU A 130 8.18 -6.66 10.58
N ASP A 131 8.55 -7.06 9.35
CA ASP A 131 7.66 -7.11 8.20
C ASP A 131 6.68 -8.27 8.30
N ARG A 132 5.46 -8.06 7.77
CA ARG A 132 4.45 -9.12 7.57
C ARG A 132 3.82 -9.00 6.20
N LEU A 133 3.38 -10.14 5.68
CA LEU A 133 2.68 -10.20 4.41
C LEU A 133 1.47 -11.13 4.47
N LEU A 134 0.52 -10.92 3.55
CA LEU A 134 -0.58 -11.85 3.27
C LEU A 134 -0.67 -12.08 1.77
N VAL A 135 -0.75 -13.35 1.38
CA VAL A 135 -1.05 -13.77 0.01
C VAL A 135 -2.31 -14.65 0.07
N ALA A 136 -3.47 -14.07 -0.22
CA ALA A 136 -4.76 -14.74 -0.19
C ALA A 136 -5.45 -14.67 -1.58
N PRO A 137 -4.98 -15.47 -2.56
CA PRO A 137 -5.50 -15.44 -3.93
C PRO A 137 -6.97 -15.82 -4.02
N GLU A 138 -7.46 -16.71 -3.17
CA GLU A 138 -8.86 -17.13 -3.09
C GLU A 138 -9.80 -15.98 -2.71
N ARG A 139 -9.29 -15.00 -1.97
CA ARG A 139 -9.98 -13.76 -1.62
C ARG A 139 -9.55 -12.59 -2.49
N SER A 140 -8.56 -12.79 -3.35
CA SER A 140 -7.94 -11.74 -4.18
C SER A 140 -7.44 -10.55 -3.35
N VAL A 141 -6.82 -10.83 -2.19
CA VAL A 141 -6.27 -9.85 -1.23
C VAL A 141 -4.80 -10.14 -0.98
N PHE A 142 -4.00 -9.10 -1.07
CA PHE A 142 -2.55 -9.15 -0.88
C PHE A 142 -2.14 -7.99 0.00
N VAL A 143 -1.28 -8.25 0.98
CA VAL A 143 -0.91 -7.24 1.99
C VAL A 143 0.59 -7.28 2.23
N VAL A 144 1.19 -6.11 2.42
CA VAL A 144 2.52 -5.91 2.99
C VAL A 144 2.39 -4.90 4.12
N ALA A 145 3.04 -5.18 5.24
CA ALA A 145 3.10 -4.30 6.39
C ALA A 145 4.53 -4.31 6.95
N ASP A 146 5.11 -3.13 7.11
CA ASP A 146 6.44 -2.91 7.65
C ASP A 146 6.30 -2.32 9.06
N GLY A 147 6.70 -3.09 10.06
CA GLY A 147 6.52 -2.75 11.46
C GLY A 147 7.62 -1.85 11.98
N MET A 148 7.23 -0.85 12.78
CA MET A 148 8.15 0.05 13.48
C MET A 148 7.81 0.16 14.96
N GLY A 149 8.81 0.54 15.76
CA GLY A 149 8.66 0.69 17.20
C GLY A 149 9.53 -0.30 17.97
N GLY A 150 10.45 0.20 18.77
CA GLY A 150 11.50 -0.55 19.43
C GLY A 150 11.10 -1.89 20.07
N HIS A 151 12.06 -2.79 20.23
CA HIS A 151 11.92 -4.14 20.79
C HIS A 151 11.01 -5.05 19.93
N ALA A 152 9.83 -5.46 20.43
CA ALA A 152 8.89 -6.32 19.72
C ALA A 152 7.71 -5.53 19.15
N GLY A 153 7.67 -4.21 19.30
CA GLY A 153 6.51 -3.38 18.94
C GLY A 153 6.16 -3.43 17.46
N GLY A 154 7.17 -3.28 16.60
CA GLY A 154 6.96 -3.31 15.14
C GLY A 154 6.40 -4.65 14.66
N GLN A 155 6.95 -5.77 15.16
CA GLN A 155 6.46 -7.10 14.83
C GLN A 155 4.99 -7.28 15.23
N ILE A 156 4.60 -6.83 16.44
CA ILE A 156 3.23 -6.93 16.93
C ILE A 156 2.29 -6.06 16.07
N ALA A 157 2.73 -4.85 15.73
CA ALA A 157 1.94 -3.91 14.94
C ALA A 157 1.65 -4.44 13.54
N SER A 158 2.68 -4.88 12.80
CA SER A 158 2.54 -5.42 11.45
C SER A 158 1.71 -6.70 11.42
N GLU A 159 1.91 -7.60 12.40
CA GLU A 159 1.15 -8.83 12.51
C GLU A 159 -0.33 -8.56 12.80
N LEU A 160 -0.64 -7.68 13.76
CA LEU A 160 -2.00 -7.32 14.12
C LEU A 160 -2.72 -6.64 12.95
N ALA A 161 -2.04 -5.75 12.23
CA ALA A 161 -2.60 -5.08 11.06
C ALA A 161 -2.97 -6.09 9.95
N VAL A 162 -2.05 -6.99 9.60
CA VAL A 162 -2.28 -8.02 8.58
C VAL A 162 -3.40 -8.99 9.00
N GLN A 163 -3.42 -9.44 10.25
CA GLN A 163 -4.46 -10.32 10.78
C GLN A 163 -5.84 -9.65 10.76
N THR A 164 -5.91 -8.36 11.10
CA THR A 164 -7.18 -7.61 11.10
C THR A 164 -7.73 -7.50 9.67
N VAL A 165 -6.90 -7.13 8.70
CA VAL A 165 -7.30 -7.10 7.28
C VAL A 165 -7.74 -8.48 6.80
N ALA A 166 -6.98 -9.54 7.10
CA ALA A 166 -7.31 -10.91 6.74
C ALA A 166 -8.68 -11.31 7.29
N SER A 167 -8.94 -11.04 8.58
CA SER A 167 -10.20 -11.35 9.25
C SER A 167 -11.38 -10.58 8.68
N ALA A 168 -11.20 -9.28 8.37
CA ALA A 168 -12.24 -8.47 7.76
C ALA A 168 -12.71 -9.05 6.42
N TYR A 169 -11.77 -9.46 5.57
CA TYR A 169 -12.08 -10.10 4.28
C TYR A 169 -12.58 -11.55 4.41
N GLU A 170 -12.14 -12.28 5.42
CA GLU A 170 -12.61 -13.63 5.69
C GLU A 170 -14.06 -13.64 6.12
N ARG A 171 -14.39 -12.82 7.10
CA ARG A 171 -15.74 -12.73 7.67
C ARG A 171 -16.66 -11.87 6.80
N ARG A 172 -16.10 -11.10 5.84
CA ARG A 172 -16.81 -10.07 5.08
C ARG A 172 -17.46 -9.05 5.99
N ASP A 173 -16.81 -8.76 7.09
CA ASP A 173 -17.24 -7.80 8.09
C ASP A 173 -16.32 -6.57 7.97
N PHE A 174 -16.91 -5.49 7.48
CA PHE A 174 -16.23 -4.20 7.30
C PHE A 174 -16.98 -3.20 8.15
N GLN A 175 -16.52 -3.08 9.41
CA GLN A 175 -17.17 -2.20 10.37
C GLN A 175 -16.87 -0.74 10.02
N GLY A 176 -17.91 0.06 10.06
CA GLY A 176 -17.86 1.47 9.73
C GLY A 176 -18.63 1.80 8.46
N VAL A 177 -19.20 3.00 8.41
CA VAL A 177 -19.82 3.56 7.21
C VAL A 177 -18.91 4.65 6.67
N VAL A 178 -18.50 4.48 5.42
CA VAL A 178 -17.76 5.51 4.70
C VAL A 178 -18.79 6.36 3.98
N GLU A 179 -19.17 7.48 4.58
CA GLU A 179 -19.98 8.49 3.89
C GLU A 179 -19.04 9.38 3.07
N SER A 180 -19.34 9.52 1.79
CA SER A 180 -18.63 10.39 0.88
C SER A 180 -19.64 11.11 0.00
N GLU A 181 -19.41 12.39 -0.21
CA GLU A 181 -20.14 13.18 -1.23
C GLU A 181 -19.89 12.67 -2.64
N LEU A 182 -18.82 11.91 -2.84
CA LEU A 182 -18.48 11.26 -4.10
C LEU A 182 -18.82 9.77 -4.00
N ALA A 183 -19.32 9.21 -5.10
CA ALA A 183 -19.64 7.79 -5.22
C ALA A 183 -18.35 6.93 -5.19
N ILE A 184 -17.90 6.59 -3.98
CA ILE A 184 -16.80 5.63 -3.81
C ILE A 184 -17.35 4.22 -4.10
N PRO A 185 -16.68 3.44 -4.98
CA PRO A 185 -17.08 2.05 -5.22
C PRO A 185 -17.11 1.25 -3.91
N ARG A 186 -18.14 0.39 -3.76
CA ARG A 186 -18.32 -0.39 -2.52
C ARG A 186 -17.05 -1.10 -2.07
N ARG A 187 -16.27 -1.67 -3.01
CA ARG A 187 -15.04 -2.40 -2.67
C ARG A 187 -13.91 -1.50 -2.20
N ALA A 188 -13.86 -0.26 -2.69
CA ALA A 188 -12.94 0.74 -2.16
C ALA A 188 -13.32 1.15 -0.74
N ARG A 189 -14.63 1.26 -0.45
CA ARG A 189 -15.14 1.48 0.92
C ARG A 189 -14.81 0.32 1.84
N ASP A 190 -15.09 -0.92 1.41
CA ASP A 190 -14.77 -2.13 2.18
C ASP A 190 -13.26 -2.16 2.52
N LEU A 191 -12.40 -1.77 1.58
CA LEU A 191 -10.96 -1.68 1.79
C LEU A 191 -10.58 -0.58 2.79
N ALA A 192 -11.14 0.61 2.65
CA ALA A 192 -10.89 1.71 3.60
C ALA A 192 -11.30 1.32 5.03
N CYS A 193 -12.47 0.68 5.19
CA CYS A 193 -12.90 0.15 6.48
C CYS A 193 -11.90 -0.86 7.04
N ALA A 194 -11.43 -1.82 6.22
CA ALA A 194 -10.45 -2.82 6.67
C ALA A 194 -9.13 -2.19 7.15
N VAL A 195 -8.64 -1.16 6.44
CA VAL A 195 -7.44 -0.41 6.83
C VAL A 195 -7.67 0.36 8.13
N GLN A 196 -8.82 1.01 8.28
CA GLN A 196 -9.14 1.74 9.51
C GLN A 196 -9.34 0.81 10.70
N MET A 197 -9.95 -0.36 10.51
CA MET A 197 -10.04 -1.40 11.54
C MET A 197 -8.65 -1.85 11.99
N ALA A 198 -7.72 -2.05 11.03
CA ALA A 198 -6.34 -2.38 11.34
C ALA A 198 -5.65 -1.26 12.12
N ASN A 199 -5.84 0.02 11.73
CA ASN A 199 -5.34 1.16 12.48
C ASN A 199 -5.85 1.17 13.93
N HIS A 200 -7.14 0.99 14.09
CA HIS A 200 -7.76 0.98 15.43
C HIS A 200 -7.20 -0.14 16.31
N ALA A 201 -7.07 -1.36 15.77
CA ALA A 201 -6.54 -2.49 16.52
C ALA A 201 -5.09 -2.26 16.97
N VAL A 202 -4.23 -1.70 16.10
CA VAL A 202 -2.84 -1.37 16.43
C VAL A 202 -2.78 -0.24 17.46
N HIS A 203 -3.57 0.82 17.27
CA HIS A 203 -3.61 1.97 18.17
C HIS A 203 -4.12 1.59 19.58
N GLU A 204 -5.20 0.83 19.66
CA GLU A 204 -5.73 0.32 20.93
C GLU A 204 -4.68 -0.51 21.67
N ARG A 205 -3.99 -1.42 20.96
CA ARG A 205 -2.92 -2.23 21.54
C ARG A 205 -1.75 -1.35 22.02
N ALA A 206 -1.36 -0.34 21.26
CA ALA A 206 -0.31 0.61 21.64
C ALA A 206 -0.68 1.38 22.91
N CYS A 207 -1.93 1.84 23.04
CA CYS A 207 -2.40 2.60 24.19
C CYS A 207 -2.57 1.74 25.46
N THR A 208 -2.98 0.47 25.30
CA THR A 208 -3.34 -0.39 26.46
C THR A 208 -2.20 -1.25 26.97
N THR A 209 -1.11 -1.41 26.21
CA THR A 209 -0.01 -2.31 26.60
C THR A 209 1.23 -1.51 26.96
N PRO A 210 1.71 -1.60 28.23
CA PRO A 210 2.96 -0.93 28.64
C PRO A 210 4.14 -1.35 27.75
N GLY A 211 4.94 -0.37 27.33
CA GLY A 211 6.12 -0.59 26.49
C GLY A 211 5.84 -0.68 24.99
N LEU A 212 4.59 -0.57 24.55
CA LEU A 212 4.20 -0.58 23.13
C LEU A 212 3.68 0.76 22.60
N HIS A 213 3.81 1.84 23.36
CA HIS A 213 3.22 3.16 23.02
C HIS A 213 3.70 3.76 21.68
N GLU A 214 4.90 3.36 21.24
CA GLU A 214 5.47 3.84 19.98
C GLU A 214 5.36 2.83 18.83
N MET A 215 4.63 1.73 19.05
CA MET A 215 4.46 0.75 17.99
C MET A 215 3.55 1.27 16.88
N GLY A 216 3.93 0.98 15.66
CA GLY A 216 3.17 1.31 14.46
C GLY A 216 3.60 0.42 13.30
N THR A 217 2.93 0.58 12.18
CA THR A 217 3.27 -0.14 10.97
C THR A 217 2.83 0.62 9.73
N THR A 218 3.55 0.45 8.62
CA THR A 218 2.96 0.75 7.31
C THR A 218 1.87 -0.25 6.99
N LEU A 219 1.00 0.06 6.07
CA LEU A 219 0.05 -0.91 5.52
C LEU A 219 -0.21 -0.64 4.05
N LEU A 220 0.05 -1.65 3.24
CA LEU A 220 -0.24 -1.66 1.82
C LEU A 220 -1.11 -2.88 1.50
N VAL A 221 -2.33 -2.63 1.03
CA VAL A 221 -3.31 -3.67 0.70
C VAL A 221 -3.73 -3.54 -0.75
N ALA A 222 -3.61 -4.61 -1.53
CA ALA A 222 -4.17 -4.69 -2.88
C ALA A 222 -5.36 -5.68 -2.90
N LYS A 223 -6.54 -5.17 -3.22
CA LYS A 223 -7.78 -5.96 -3.39
C LYS A 223 -8.17 -5.99 -4.85
N PHE A 224 -7.99 -7.12 -5.50
CA PHE A 224 -8.45 -7.32 -6.87
C PHE A 224 -9.95 -7.65 -6.93
N SER A 225 -10.59 -7.16 -7.97
CA SER A 225 -11.97 -7.45 -8.30
C SER A 225 -12.05 -8.10 -9.68
N PRO A 226 -12.00 -9.46 -9.76
CA PRO A 226 -11.96 -10.17 -11.03
C PRO A 226 -13.11 -9.83 -11.99
N ARG A 227 -14.32 -9.66 -11.45
CA ARG A 227 -15.53 -9.36 -12.26
C ARG A 227 -15.56 -7.93 -12.75
N LYS A 228 -14.99 -7.01 -12.01
CA LYS A 228 -15.00 -5.57 -12.35
C LYS A 228 -13.72 -5.13 -13.07
N GLN A 229 -12.74 -6.03 -13.19
CA GLN A 229 -11.43 -5.73 -13.78
C GLN A 229 -10.79 -4.49 -13.16
N ARG A 230 -10.79 -4.44 -11.83
CA ARG A 230 -10.19 -3.35 -11.06
C ARG A 230 -9.32 -3.93 -9.95
N VAL A 231 -8.30 -3.19 -9.61
CA VAL A 231 -7.59 -3.34 -8.34
C VAL A 231 -7.80 -2.08 -7.51
N TYR A 232 -8.09 -2.28 -6.25
CA TYR A 232 -8.21 -1.25 -5.24
C TYR A 232 -7.01 -1.39 -4.32
N ILE A 233 -6.24 -0.32 -4.15
CA ILE A 233 -5.03 -0.30 -3.33
C ILE A 233 -5.26 0.68 -2.19
N GLY A 234 -5.18 0.19 -0.96
CA GLY A 234 -5.18 1.01 0.26
C GLY A 234 -3.75 1.14 0.76
N HIS A 235 -3.31 2.37 1.00
CA HIS A 235 -1.93 2.65 1.33
C HIS A 235 -1.78 3.65 2.47
N VAL A 236 -0.92 3.30 3.44
CA VAL A 236 -0.44 4.15 4.53
C VAL A 236 1.03 3.80 4.80
N GLY A 237 1.93 4.77 4.72
CA GLY A 237 3.36 4.59 4.97
C GLY A 237 4.21 4.79 3.73
N ASP A 238 5.35 4.11 3.64
CA ASP A 238 6.30 4.17 2.53
C ASP A 238 6.63 2.79 1.92
N SER A 239 5.84 1.78 2.26
CA SER A 239 5.74 0.56 1.46
C SER A 239 5.16 0.89 0.10
N ARG A 240 5.69 0.32 -0.98
CA ARG A 240 5.33 0.73 -2.34
C ARG A 240 4.60 -0.35 -3.12
N CYS A 241 3.67 0.10 -3.97
CA CYS A 241 3.06 -0.71 -5.01
C CYS A 241 3.51 -0.25 -6.39
N TYR A 242 4.09 -1.15 -7.16
CA TYR A 242 4.42 -0.93 -8.55
C TYR A 242 3.50 -1.74 -9.45
N ARG A 243 3.21 -1.20 -10.63
CA ARG A 243 2.65 -1.95 -11.76
C ARG A 243 3.74 -2.10 -12.81
N VAL A 244 4.08 -3.34 -13.16
CA VAL A 244 4.96 -3.68 -14.27
C VAL A 244 4.08 -4.13 -15.44
N ARG A 245 4.16 -3.42 -16.56
CA ARG A 245 3.40 -3.66 -17.79
C ARG A 245 4.33 -3.64 -18.98
N GLY A 246 4.55 -4.80 -19.59
CA GLY A 246 5.57 -4.96 -20.64
C GLY A 246 6.94 -4.59 -20.09
N MET A 247 7.60 -3.62 -20.73
CA MET A 247 8.92 -3.10 -20.29
C MET A 247 8.81 -1.91 -19.32
N GLY A 248 7.60 -1.45 -19.02
CA GLY A 248 7.38 -0.27 -18.17
C GLY A 248 7.14 -0.65 -16.72
N VAL A 249 7.76 0.09 -15.81
CA VAL A 249 7.48 0.08 -14.37
C VAL A 249 6.86 1.41 -13.97
N ARG A 250 5.83 1.36 -13.12
CA ARG A 250 5.20 2.55 -12.58
C ARG A 250 4.89 2.37 -11.11
N GLN A 251 5.41 3.25 -10.28
CA GLN A 251 5.00 3.35 -8.88
C GLN A 251 3.57 3.93 -8.84
N LEU A 252 2.66 3.24 -8.17
CA LEU A 252 1.26 3.64 -7.99
C LEU A 252 1.04 4.41 -6.68
N THR A 253 1.80 4.09 -5.65
CA THR A 253 1.73 4.73 -4.32
C THR A 253 2.65 5.95 -4.25
N THR A 254 2.36 6.86 -3.33
CA THR A 254 3.26 7.98 -2.98
C THR A 254 3.69 7.80 -1.53
N ASP A 255 5.00 7.79 -1.28
CA ASP A 255 5.52 7.56 0.07
C ASP A 255 5.03 8.61 1.07
N HIS A 256 4.65 8.18 2.25
CA HIS A 256 4.27 9.06 3.36
C HIS A 256 5.44 9.27 4.32
N ASN A 257 6.53 9.82 3.79
CA ASN A 257 7.73 10.17 4.56
C ASN A 257 8.15 11.64 4.30
N LEU A 258 9.10 12.13 5.06
CA LEU A 258 9.57 13.50 4.94
C LEU A 258 10.25 13.78 3.59
N GLY A 259 10.85 12.75 2.97
CA GLY A 259 11.46 12.87 1.63
C GLY A 259 10.45 13.23 0.55
N SER A 260 9.25 12.67 0.61
CA SER A 260 8.17 12.94 -0.35
C SER A 260 7.66 14.38 -0.31
N VAL A 261 7.87 15.09 0.80
CA VAL A 261 7.52 16.51 0.97
C VAL A 261 8.73 17.45 0.78
N GLY A 262 9.85 16.91 0.28
CA GLY A 262 11.01 17.70 -0.10
C GLY A 262 12.10 17.86 0.97
N VAL A 263 12.01 17.14 2.10
CA VAL A 263 13.09 17.12 3.10
C VAL A 263 14.23 16.24 2.59
N VAL A 264 15.45 16.78 2.65
CA VAL A 264 16.68 16.07 2.21
C VAL A 264 17.54 15.74 3.42
N GLY A 265 18.24 14.61 3.38
CA GLY A 265 19.20 14.23 4.42
C GLY A 265 18.75 13.05 5.27
N PRO A 266 19.39 12.81 6.43
CA PRO A 266 19.19 11.59 7.21
C PRO A 266 17.76 11.35 7.72
N THR A 267 16.96 12.41 7.81
CA THR A 267 15.58 12.35 8.30
C THR A 267 14.55 12.15 7.17
N ALA A 268 14.97 12.16 5.90
CA ALA A 268 14.08 12.05 4.75
C ALA A 268 13.17 10.80 4.79
N GLY A 269 13.71 9.67 5.24
CA GLY A 269 12.96 8.41 5.40
C GLY A 269 12.03 8.35 6.62
N ARG A 270 11.94 9.41 7.43
CA ARG A 270 11.04 9.38 8.59
C ARG A 270 9.58 9.46 8.14
N LEU A 271 8.79 8.49 8.58
CA LEU A 271 7.36 8.42 8.27
C LEU A 271 6.61 9.63 8.86
N VAL A 272 5.67 10.14 8.07
CA VAL A 272 4.68 11.16 8.47
C VAL A 272 3.29 10.58 8.63
N ARG A 273 3.07 9.32 8.16
CA ARG A 273 1.85 8.55 8.34
C ARG A 273 2.17 7.07 8.54
N ALA A 274 1.59 6.48 9.57
CA ALA A 274 1.64 5.05 9.84
C ALA A 274 0.41 4.64 10.65
N LEU A 275 0.05 3.37 10.63
CA LEU A 275 -0.99 2.81 11.48
C LEU A 275 -0.53 2.76 12.94
N GLY A 276 -1.46 2.96 13.85
CA GLY A 276 -1.28 2.81 15.29
C GLY A 276 -0.83 4.07 16.02
N LEU A 277 -0.30 5.08 15.32
CA LEU A 277 0.18 6.31 15.95
C LEU A 277 -0.95 7.25 16.36
N GLU A 278 -2.01 7.29 15.57
CA GLU A 278 -3.16 8.16 15.76
C GLU A 278 -4.45 7.32 15.78
N PRO A 279 -5.49 7.78 16.47
CA PRO A 279 -6.77 7.06 16.53
C PRO A 279 -7.40 6.83 15.15
N SER A 280 -7.16 7.74 14.21
CA SER A 280 -7.60 7.60 12.83
C SER A 280 -6.49 8.01 11.86
N VAL A 281 -6.45 7.38 10.70
CA VAL A 281 -5.39 7.62 9.71
C VAL A 281 -5.98 8.04 8.37
N VAL A 282 -5.27 8.92 7.65
CA VAL A 282 -5.60 9.26 6.25
C VAL A 282 -5.10 8.14 5.34
N ILE A 283 -6.00 7.55 4.57
CA ILE A 283 -5.73 6.42 3.68
C ILE A 283 -5.70 6.91 2.24
N ASP A 284 -4.64 6.61 1.50
CA ASP A 284 -4.64 6.76 0.05
C ASP A 284 -5.32 5.54 -0.57
N LEU A 285 -6.42 5.78 -1.30
CA LEU A 285 -7.14 4.76 -2.06
C LEU A 285 -6.88 4.93 -3.55
N ILE A 286 -6.09 4.04 -4.12
CA ILE A 286 -5.77 4.02 -5.54
C ILE A 286 -6.66 3.01 -6.24
N ILE A 287 -7.26 3.39 -7.37
CA ILE A 287 -8.05 2.52 -8.22
C ILE A 287 -7.35 2.43 -9.56
N ASP A 288 -6.94 1.21 -9.94
CA ASP A 288 -6.27 0.94 -11.21
C ASP A 288 -7.00 -0.13 -12.02
N ARG A 289 -6.75 -0.16 -13.32
CA ARG A 289 -7.28 -1.15 -14.27
C ARG A 289 -6.18 -2.13 -14.67
N PRO A 290 -6.16 -3.34 -14.06
CA PRO A 290 -5.23 -4.38 -14.45
C PRO A 290 -5.55 -4.92 -15.85
N LEU A 291 -4.49 -5.15 -16.64
CA LEU A 291 -4.54 -5.83 -17.93
C LEU A 291 -3.87 -7.21 -17.82
N PRO A 292 -4.17 -8.14 -18.75
CA PRO A 292 -3.42 -9.39 -18.82
C PRO A 292 -1.91 -9.16 -18.88
N ASP A 293 -1.16 -10.00 -18.19
CA ASP A 293 0.29 -9.99 -18.01
C ASP A 293 0.85 -8.84 -17.15
N ASP A 294 0.02 -7.93 -16.66
CA ASP A 294 0.48 -6.99 -15.63
C ASP A 294 0.95 -7.76 -14.39
N VAL A 295 2.05 -7.28 -13.82
CA VAL A 295 2.50 -7.73 -12.50
C VAL A 295 2.47 -6.55 -11.53
N TYR A 296 1.72 -6.73 -10.45
CA TYR A 296 1.75 -5.79 -9.33
C TYR A 296 2.77 -6.27 -8.31
N CYS A 297 3.71 -5.40 -7.96
CA CYS A 297 4.74 -5.65 -6.95
C CYS A 297 4.44 -4.79 -5.73
N LEU A 298 4.07 -5.44 -4.63
CA LEU A 298 3.96 -4.81 -3.32
C LEU A 298 5.24 -5.11 -2.56
N CYS A 299 5.88 -4.10 -1.97
CA CYS A 299 7.12 -4.31 -1.23
C CYS A 299 7.27 -3.32 -0.06
N SER A 300 8.04 -3.73 0.95
CA SER A 300 8.54 -2.84 2.00
C SER A 300 9.70 -1.99 1.50
N ASP A 301 10.06 -0.97 2.25
CA ASP A 301 11.12 -0.02 1.93
C ASP A 301 12.52 -0.67 1.89
N GLY A 302 12.71 -1.81 2.59
CA GLY A 302 13.95 -2.57 2.50
C GLY A 302 14.31 -3.06 1.11
N LEU A 303 13.33 -3.23 0.21
CA LEU A 303 13.60 -3.47 -1.20
C LEU A 303 14.03 -2.18 -1.90
N THR A 304 13.26 -1.10 -1.76
CA THR A 304 13.43 0.15 -2.52
C THR A 304 14.60 1.00 -2.03
N LYS A 305 15.09 0.75 -0.81
CA LYS A 305 16.37 1.29 -0.32
C LYS A 305 17.59 0.66 -1.02
N MET A 306 17.43 -0.55 -1.57
CA MET A 306 18.53 -1.31 -2.17
C MET A 306 18.46 -1.35 -3.69
N LEU A 307 17.29 -1.33 -4.30
CA LEU A 307 17.08 -1.40 -5.75
C LEU A 307 16.34 -0.17 -6.26
N SER A 308 16.68 0.27 -7.48
CA SER A 308 15.92 1.30 -8.17
C SER A 308 14.60 0.76 -8.74
N ASP A 309 13.67 1.66 -9.05
CA ASP A 309 12.37 1.30 -9.63
C ASP A 309 12.56 0.54 -10.97
N GLU A 310 13.53 0.98 -11.80
CA GLU A 310 13.86 0.36 -13.08
C GLU A 310 14.40 -1.06 -12.91
N GLU A 311 15.26 -1.28 -11.91
CA GLU A 311 15.79 -2.61 -11.60
C GLU A 311 14.72 -3.57 -11.12
N ILE A 312 13.80 -3.09 -10.24
CA ILE A 312 12.63 -3.86 -9.81
C ILE A 312 11.80 -4.24 -11.02
N GLY A 313 11.49 -3.27 -11.89
CA GLY A 313 10.73 -3.50 -13.12
C GLY A 313 11.39 -4.49 -14.06
N ALA A 314 12.69 -4.38 -14.26
CA ALA A 314 13.46 -5.27 -15.12
C ALA A 314 13.49 -6.72 -14.61
N ILE A 315 13.70 -6.91 -13.30
CA ILE A 315 13.71 -8.25 -12.69
C ILE A 315 12.30 -8.88 -12.80
N VAL A 316 11.26 -8.15 -12.44
CA VAL A 316 9.87 -8.64 -12.51
C VAL A 316 9.47 -8.96 -13.94
N GLY A 317 9.84 -8.13 -14.91
CA GLY A 317 9.53 -8.31 -16.33
C GLY A 317 10.29 -9.47 -16.99
N ALA A 318 11.53 -9.75 -16.53
CA ALA A 318 12.35 -10.82 -17.08
C ALA A 318 11.91 -12.24 -16.63
N HIS A 319 11.19 -12.38 -15.54
CA HIS A 319 10.85 -13.69 -14.96
C HIS A 319 9.39 -14.05 -15.23
N HIS A 320 9.15 -15.18 -15.94
CA HIS A 320 7.82 -15.77 -16.03
C HIS A 320 7.40 -16.44 -14.72
N ASP A 321 8.33 -17.02 -13.98
CA ASP A 321 8.09 -17.62 -12.66
C ASP A 321 8.17 -16.55 -11.57
N LEU A 322 7.07 -16.34 -10.87
CA LEU A 322 6.96 -15.37 -9.78
C LEU A 322 7.84 -15.75 -8.57
N ASP A 323 8.01 -17.06 -8.30
CA ASP A 323 8.89 -17.51 -7.21
C ASP A 323 10.35 -17.15 -7.50
N ALA A 324 10.79 -17.31 -8.76
CA ALA A 324 12.12 -16.91 -9.17
C ALA A 324 12.30 -15.39 -9.09
N ALA A 325 11.31 -14.62 -9.54
CA ALA A 325 11.36 -13.16 -9.46
C ALA A 325 11.47 -12.66 -8.00
N VAL A 326 10.63 -13.18 -7.10
CA VAL A 326 10.66 -12.82 -5.67
C VAL A 326 12.02 -13.13 -5.05
N ARG A 327 12.54 -14.35 -5.29
CA ARG A 327 13.88 -14.73 -4.78
C ARG A 327 14.99 -13.82 -5.33
N SER A 328 14.95 -13.49 -6.62
CA SER A 328 15.96 -12.63 -7.25
C SER A 328 15.95 -11.22 -6.66
N LEU A 329 14.76 -10.64 -6.41
CA LEU A 329 14.62 -9.33 -5.78
C LEU A 329 15.19 -9.32 -4.37
N ILE A 330 14.83 -10.28 -3.54
CA ILE A 330 15.29 -10.39 -2.15
C ILE A 330 16.78 -10.68 -2.10
N GLN A 331 17.28 -11.58 -2.94
CA GLN A 331 18.68 -11.90 -3.00
C GLN A 331 19.53 -10.67 -3.37
N LEU A 332 19.14 -9.95 -4.41
CA LEU A 332 19.87 -8.74 -4.83
C LEU A 332 19.84 -7.64 -3.77
N ALA A 333 18.70 -7.44 -3.09
CA ALA A 333 18.62 -6.51 -1.97
C ALA A 333 19.59 -6.90 -0.85
N ASN A 334 19.66 -8.17 -0.52
CA ASN A 334 20.59 -8.71 0.47
C ASN A 334 22.06 -8.60 0.06
N GLU A 335 22.39 -8.82 -1.20
CA GLU A 335 23.75 -8.68 -1.77
C GLU A 335 24.21 -7.21 -1.72
N ARG A 336 23.29 -6.25 -1.84
CA ARG A 336 23.57 -4.81 -1.72
C ARG A 336 23.62 -4.30 -0.28
N GLY A 337 23.56 -5.21 0.66
CA GLY A 337 23.77 -4.91 2.08
C GLY A 337 22.64 -5.33 2.99
N GLY A 338 21.42 -5.58 2.49
CA GLY A 338 20.28 -6.06 3.28
C GLY A 338 20.08 -5.27 4.58
N ARG A 339 20.06 -3.95 4.47
CA ARG A 339 20.09 -3.05 5.63
C ARG A 339 18.81 -3.08 6.47
N ASP A 340 17.72 -3.57 5.87
CA ASP A 340 16.41 -3.68 6.49
C ASP A 340 15.75 -5.02 6.21
N ASN A 341 14.60 -5.27 6.82
CA ASN A 341 13.71 -6.36 6.45
C ASN A 341 13.24 -6.12 5.00
N VAL A 342 13.15 -7.18 4.19
CA VAL A 342 12.79 -7.11 2.78
C VAL A 342 11.60 -8.00 2.52
N THR A 343 10.46 -7.40 2.21
CA THR A 343 9.23 -8.12 1.91
C THR A 343 8.74 -7.77 0.51
N VAL A 344 8.41 -8.81 -0.26
CA VAL A 344 7.92 -8.68 -1.63
C VAL A 344 6.73 -9.60 -1.85
N VAL A 345 5.66 -9.06 -2.43
CA VAL A 345 4.51 -9.81 -2.94
C VAL A 345 4.31 -9.44 -4.41
N LEU A 346 4.37 -10.43 -5.28
CA LEU A 346 4.11 -10.28 -6.72
C LEU A 346 2.75 -10.91 -7.05
N VAL A 347 1.93 -10.16 -7.79
CA VAL A 347 0.61 -10.60 -8.26
C VAL A 347 0.55 -10.42 -9.77
N ARG A 348 0.55 -11.51 -10.52
CA ARG A 348 0.38 -11.50 -11.97
C ARG A 348 -1.07 -11.66 -12.34
N VAL A 349 -1.53 -10.80 -13.23
CA VAL A 349 -2.85 -10.86 -13.85
C VAL A 349 -2.80 -11.82 -15.04
N VAL A 350 -3.64 -12.84 -15.00
CA VAL A 350 -3.74 -13.85 -16.07
C VAL A 350 -5.05 -13.66 -16.80
N GLU A 351 -5.03 -13.76 -18.12
CA GLU A 351 -6.25 -13.69 -18.92
C GLU A 351 -7.18 -14.86 -18.57
N SER A 352 -8.45 -14.57 -18.31
CA SER A 352 -9.42 -15.64 -18.13
C SER A 352 -9.73 -16.25 -19.49
N VAL A 353 -9.56 -17.53 -19.60
CA VAL A 353 -10.05 -18.29 -20.76
C VAL A 353 -11.56 -18.05 -20.86
N ARG A 354 -12.01 -17.41 -21.95
CA ARG A 354 -13.44 -17.36 -22.31
C ARG A 354 -13.92 -18.80 -22.35
N GLN A 355 -14.79 -19.22 -21.45
CA GLN A 355 -15.60 -20.41 -21.72
C GLN A 355 -16.31 -20.10 -23.04
N ARG A 356 -15.86 -20.74 -24.12
CA ARG A 356 -16.63 -20.80 -25.35
C ARG A 356 -17.97 -21.40 -24.94
N ALA A 357 -19.00 -20.58 -24.94
CA ALA A 357 -20.35 -21.11 -24.91
C ALA A 357 -20.42 -22.09 -26.08
N SER A 358 -20.47 -23.36 -25.77
CA SER A 358 -20.84 -24.40 -26.72
C SER A 358 -22.24 -24.04 -27.20
N ALA A 359 -22.32 -23.64 -28.47
CA ALA A 359 -23.56 -23.43 -29.19
C ALA A 359 -24.33 -24.75 -29.32
#